data_989b2fc38881d05da204869fb9a5ea49
#
_entry.id   989b2fc38881d05da204869fb9a5ea49
#
_cell.length_a   1.000
_cell.length_b   1.000
_cell.length_c   1.000
_cell.angle_alpha   90.00
_cell.angle_beta   90.00
_cell.angle_gamma   90.00
#
_symmetry.space_group_name_H-M   'P 1'
#
loop_
_entity.id
_entity.type
_entity.pdbx_description
1 polymer ?
#
loop_
_entity_poly.entity_id
_entity_poly.type
_entity_poly.pdbx_seq_one_letter_code
_entity_poly.pdbx_strand_id
1 'polypeptide(L)'
;QVMPALAGEGVVLLRWDELDRDEQRYCKRLFRERIYPVLTPLAVDPAHPFPYISGLSLNLAVLVRNPATGSEHFARVKVPETFSRFVNLGDARFVPLEDVISEHLRRLFPGMEVLQSHTFRVTRNEDLEVEEDDAENLLKALEKELLRRRFGPPVRLEVENSISPKVLTLLISE
;
A
#
# COMPACT_ATOMS: atom_id res chain seq x y z
N GLN A 1 7.70 2.70 21.72
CA GLN A 1 8.33 1.76 22.68
C GLN A 1 9.16 0.67 21.97
N VAL A 2 8.73 0.16 20.81
CA VAL A 2 9.43 -0.94 20.09
C VAL A 2 10.74 -0.45 19.44
N MET A 3 10.74 0.71 18.80
CA MET A 3 11.91 1.20 18.05
C MET A 3 13.17 1.41 18.92
N PRO A 4 13.06 2.03 20.11
CA PRO A 4 14.23 2.14 21.02
C PRO A 4 14.74 0.79 21.52
N ALA A 5 13.85 -0.19 21.73
CA ALA A 5 14.25 -1.53 22.15
C ALA A 5 15.02 -2.26 21.03
N LEU A 6 14.57 -2.15 19.78
CA LEU A 6 15.28 -2.70 18.61
C LEU A 6 16.67 -2.07 18.45
N ALA A 7 16.75 -0.75 18.60
CA ALA A 7 18.03 -0.05 18.53
C ALA A 7 19.00 -0.50 19.65
N GLY A 8 18.47 -0.81 20.85
CA GLY A 8 19.25 -1.39 21.95
C GLY A 8 19.83 -2.76 21.65
N GLU A 9 19.16 -3.54 20.80
CA GLU A 9 19.61 -4.84 20.28
C GLU A 9 20.44 -4.72 18.98
N GLY A 10 20.80 -3.50 18.58
CA GLY A 10 21.59 -3.24 17.38
C GLY A 10 20.83 -3.30 16.07
N VAL A 11 19.49 -3.40 16.11
CA VAL A 11 18.66 -3.38 14.91
C VAL A 11 18.15 -1.96 14.66
N VAL A 12 18.49 -1.39 13.51
CA VAL A 12 18.15 -0.01 13.16
C VAL A 12 17.19 0.02 11.98
N LEU A 13 16.00 0.58 12.20
CA LEU A 13 15.04 0.85 11.14
C LEU A 13 15.10 2.34 10.79
N LEU A 14 15.49 2.61 9.55
CA LEU A 14 15.73 3.95 9.03
C LEU A 14 14.59 4.41 8.13
N ARG A 15 14.34 5.71 8.12
CA ARG A 15 13.53 6.36 7.09
C ARG A 15 14.42 6.72 5.91
N TRP A 16 13.81 7.02 4.75
CA TRP A 16 14.56 7.34 3.54
C TRP A 16 15.57 8.49 3.70
N ASP A 17 15.20 9.53 4.41
CA ASP A 17 16.02 10.72 4.68
C ASP A 17 17.19 10.48 5.65
N GLU A 18 17.15 9.37 6.39
CA GLU A 18 18.21 8.92 7.29
C GLU A 18 19.25 8.03 6.59
N LEU A 19 18.99 7.62 5.33
CA LEU A 19 19.91 6.80 4.54
C LEU A 19 21.10 7.61 4.05
N ASP A 20 22.26 6.99 4.10
CA ASP A 20 23.44 7.56 3.45
C ASP A 20 23.38 7.45 1.91
N ARG A 21 24.36 8.08 1.23
CA ARG A 21 24.37 8.14 -0.24
C ARG A 21 24.55 6.76 -0.90
N ASP A 22 25.24 5.84 -0.24
CA ASP A 22 25.50 4.50 -0.79
C ASP A 22 24.26 3.62 -0.61
N GLU A 23 23.61 3.69 0.54
CA GLU A 23 22.33 3.05 0.84
C GLU A 23 21.23 3.55 -0.11
N GLN A 24 21.13 4.86 -0.34
CA GLN A 24 20.18 5.43 -1.31
C GLN A 24 20.46 4.95 -2.73
N ARG A 25 21.73 4.87 -3.14
CA ARG A 25 22.11 4.31 -4.46
C ARG A 25 21.75 2.84 -4.59
N TYR A 26 21.94 2.07 -3.55
CA TYR A 26 21.54 0.66 -3.50
C TYR A 26 20.03 0.53 -3.65
N CYS A 27 19.24 1.24 -2.84
CA CYS A 27 17.78 1.24 -2.90
C CYS A 27 17.24 1.69 -4.25
N LYS A 28 17.84 2.73 -4.86
CA LYS A 28 17.49 3.21 -6.21
C LYS A 28 17.73 2.16 -7.29
N ARG A 29 18.83 1.42 -7.21
CA ARG A 29 19.12 0.31 -8.11
C ARG A 29 18.12 -0.82 -7.91
N LEU A 30 17.89 -1.23 -6.66
CA LEU A 30 16.92 -2.26 -6.30
C LEU A 30 15.51 -1.90 -6.80
N PHE A 31 15.08 -0.66 -6.59
CA PHE A 31 13.81 -0.16 -7.09
C PHE A 31 13.73 -0.31 -8.61
N ARG A 32 14.69 0.21 -9.34
CA ARG A 32 14.68 0.21 -10.82
C ARG A 32 14.66 -1.19 -11.40
N GLU A 33 15.47 -2.10 -10.86
CA GLU A 33 15.73 -3.41 -11.46
C GLU A 33 14.75 -4.48 -11.02
N ARG A 34 14.18 -4.37 -9.83
CA ARG A 34 13.35 -5.43 -9.23
C ARG A 34 11.96 -4.99 -8.80
N ILE A 35 11.83 -3.82 -8.17
CA ILE A 35 10.55 -3.39 -7.60
C ILE A 35 9.67 -2.75 -8.69
N TYR A 36 10.19 -1.77 -9.43
CA TYR A 36 9.46 -1.04 -10.47
C TYR A 36 8.73 -1.93 -11.48
N PRO A 37 9.33 -3.02 -12.03
CA PRO A 37 8.67 -3.86 -13.03
C PRO A 37 7.42 -4.59 -12.54
N VAL A 38 7.24 -4.74 -11.23
CA VAL A 38 6.09 -5.44 -10.63
C VAL A 38 5.05 -4.49 -10.03
N LEU A 39 5.32 -3.18 -10.03
CA LEU A 39 4.37 -2.20 -9.54
C LEU A 39 3.32 -1.89 -10.59
N THR A 40 2.04 -1.89 -10.16
CA THR A 40 0.91 -1.53 -11.00
C THR A 40 0.14 -0.40 -10.33
N PRO A 41 0.43 0.87 -10.67
CA PRO A 41 -0.36 1.99 -10.19
C PRO A 41 -1.76 1.94 -10.80
N LEU A 42 -2.80 2.16 -10.00
CA LEU A 42 -4.18 2.22 -10.42
C LEU A 42 -4.73 3.62 -10.12
N ALA A 43 -5.01 4.38 -11.17
CA ALA A 43 -5.64 5.69 -11.04
C ALA A 43 -7.15 5.56 -10.82
N VAL A 44 -7.70 6.48 -10.06
CA VAL A 44 -9.14 6.61 -9.82
C VAL A 44 -9.63 7.86 -10.55
N ASP A 45 -10.55 7.68 -11.46
CA ASP A 45 -11.23 8.74 -12.20
C ASP A 45 -12.68 8.32 -12.49
N PRO A 46 -13.55 9.18 -13.06
CA PRO A 46 -14.94 8.81 -13.36
C PRO A 46 -15.12 7.58 -14.27
N ALA A 47 -14.11 7.23 -15.06
CA ALA A 47 -14.12 6.04 -15.92
C ALA A 47 -13.50 4.81 -15.23
N HIS A 48 -12.72 5.01 -14.19
CA HIS A 48 -12.04 3.98 -13.43
C HIS A 48 -12.39 4.12 -11.95
N PRO A 49 -13.39 3.37 -11.44
CA PRO A 49 -13.82 3.44 -10.06
C PRO A 49 -12.68 3.01 -9.12
N PHE A 50 -12.86 3.32 -7.85
CA PHE A 50 -11.88 3.00 -6.81
C PHE A 50 -11.55 1.48 -6.84
N PRO A 51 -10.26 1.11 -6.92
CA PRO A 51 -9.88 -0.28 -7.05
C PRO A 51 -10.14 -1.04 -5.76
N TYR A 52 -10.56 -2.27 -5.87
CA TYR A 52 -10.69 -3.16 -4.71
C TYR A 52 -9.37 -3.25 -3.94
N ILE A 53 -9.42 -3.01 -2.63
CA ILE A 53 -8.29 -3.15 -1.70
C ILE A 53 -8.40 -4.49 -0.99
N SER A 54 -7.46 -5.40 -1.26
CA SER A 54 -7.40 -6.70 -0.58
C SER A 54 -7.09 -6.52 0.91
N GLY A 55 -7.70 -7.37 1.73
CA GLY A 55 -7.50 -7.37 3.18
C GLY A 55 -6.03 -7.47 3.55
N LEU A 56 -5.63 -6.71 4.57
CA LEU A 56 -4.29 -6.67 5.16
C LEU A 56 -3.14 -6.22 4.24
N SER A 57 -3.39 -6.02 2.93
CA SER A 57 -2.36 -5.52 2.01
C SER A 57 -1.96 -4.08 2.33
N LEU A 58 -0.66 -3.81 2.29
CA LEU A 58 -0.14 -2.45 2.41
C LEU A 58 -0.22 -1.74 1.07
N ASN A 59 -0.66 -0.50 1.08
CA ASN A 59 -0.85 0.31 -0.11
C ASN A 59 -0.34 1.73 0.12
N LEU A 60 -0.03 2.42 -0.97
CA LEU A 60 0.19 3.86 -1.01
C LEU A 60 -1.00 4.54 -1.66
N ALA A 61 -1.58 5.49 -0.96
CA ALA A 61 -2.55 6.46 -1.47
C ALA A 61 -1.75 7.64 -2.04
N VAL A 62 -1.81 7.85 -3.33
CA VAL A 62 -1.01 8.86 -4.03
C VAL A 62 -1.93 9.90 -4.64
N LEU A 63 -1.68 11.17 -4.33
CA LEU A 63 -2.35 12.28 -4.99
C LEU A 63 -1.41 12.85 -6.05
N VAL A 64 -1.85 12.83 -7.30
CA VAL A 64 -1.08 13.36 -8.44
C VAL A 64 -1.83 14.50 -9.10
N ARG A 65 -1.09 15.44 -9.70
CA ARG A 65 -1.63 16.56 -10.47
C ARG A 65 -1.13 16.51 -11.90
N ASN A 66 -2.02 16.73 -12.84
CA ASN A 66 -1.64 17.00 -14.22
C ASN A 66 -1.20 18.47 -14.33
N PRO A 67 0.08 18.76 -14.61
CA PRO A 67 0.58 20.14 -14.63
C PRO A 67 0.00 20.96 -15.79
N ALA A 68 -0.49 20.31 -16.87
CA ALA A 68 -1.07 21.01 -18.02
C ALA A 68 -2.52 21.47 -17.77
N THR A 69 -3.31 20.70 -17.00
CA THR A 69 -4.72 21.00 -16.74
C THR A 69 -4.99 21.46 -15.31
N GLY A 70 -4.05 21.26 -14.40
CA GLY A 70 -4.22 21.48 -12.96
C GLY A 70 -5.11 20.44 -12.27
N SER A 71 -5.66 19.46 -12.99
CA SER A 71 -6.52 18.44 -12.42
C SER A 71 -5.75 17.50 -11.50
N GLU A 72 -6.36 17.19 -10.35
CA GLU A 72 -5.80 16.27 -9.38
C GLU A 72 -6.51 14.91 -9.47
N HIS A 73 -5.74 13.84 -9.34
CA HIS A 73 -6.22 12.47 -9.41
C HIS A 73 -5.67 11.68 -8.23
N PHE A 74 -6.51 10.79 -7.71
CA PHE A 74 -6.09 9.80 -6.73
C PHE A 74 -5.56 8.57 -7.47
N ALA A 75 -4.49 7.99 -6.97
CA ALA A 75 -3.98 6.72 -7.44
C ALA A 75 -3.60 5.84 -6.25
N ARG A 76 -3.76 4.54 -6.45
CA ARG A 76 -3.34 3.52 -5.49
C ARG A 76 -2.14 2.75 -6.05
N VAL A 77 -1.13 2.53 -5.21
CA VAL A 77 0.00 1.64 -5.50
C VAL A 77 0.06 0.57 -4.41
N LYS A 78 -0.14 -0.69 -4.76
CA LYS A 78 0.03 -1.81 -3.81
C LYS A 78 1.51 -2.04 -3.56
N VAL A 79 1.91 -2.15 -2.29
CA VAL A 79 3.25 -2.59 -1.92
C VAL A 79 3.33 -4.11 -2.18
N PRO A 80 4.28 -4.59 -3.02
CA PRO A 80 4.32 -5.98 -3.41
C PRO A 80 4.72 -6.89 -2.24
N GLU A 81 3.90 -7.89 -1.96
CA GLU A 81 4.14 -8.89 -0.91
C GLU A 81 5.22 -9.92 -1.28
N THR A 82 5.64 -9.94 -2.54
CA THR A 82 6.72 -10.81 -3.04
C THR A 82 8.12 -10.37 -2.57
N PHE A 83 8.24 -9.16 -2.04
CA PHE A 83 9.47 -8.65 -1.44
C PHE A 83 9.38 -8.66 0.08
N SER A 84 10.54 -8.73 0.73
CA SER A 84 10.61 -8.48 2.17
C SER A 84 10.07 -7.08 2.49
N ARG A 85 9.28 -6.98 3.57
CA ARG A 85 8.75 -5.71 4.08
C ARG A 85 9.85 -4.69 4.36
N PHE A 86 11.00 -5.15 4.79
CA PHE A 86 12.15 -4.33 5.10
C PHE A 86 13.30 -4.69 4.17
N VAL A 87 13.84 -3.69 3.49
CA VAL A 87 15.03 -3.80 2.66
C VAL A 87 16.24 -3.81 3.57
N ASN A 88 17.03 -4.88 3.51
CA ASN A 88 18.26 -5.01 4.28
C ASN A 88 19.38 -4.19 3.62
N LEU A 89 19.99 -3.30 4.40
CA LEU A 89 21.09 -2.41 3.98
C LEU A 89 22.47 -2.92 4.41
N GLY A 90 22.51 -3.98 5.21
CA GLY A 90 23.70 -4.48 5.91
C GLY A 90 23.74 -4.03 7.36
N ASP A 91 24.61 -4.65 8.16
CA ASP A 91 24.90 -4.27 9.56
C ASP A 91 23.64 -4.09 10.43
N ALA A 92 22.64 -4.97 10.26
CA ALA A 92 21.33 -4.91 10.92
C ALA A 92 20.57 -3.58 10.70
N ARG A 93 20.84 -2.88 9.59
CA ARG A 93 20.14 -1.67 9.15
C ARG A 93 19.10 -2.00 8.10
N PHE A 94 17.94 -1.40 8.22
CA PHE A 94 16.79 -1.70 7.35
C PHE A 94 16.04 -0.42 6.98
N VAL A 95 15.42 -0.41 5.81
CA VAL A 95 14.47 0.63 5.38
C VAL A 95 13.16 -0.02 4.94
N PRO A 96 11.98 0.54 5.30
CA PRO A 96 10.69 0.04 4.83
C PRO A 96 10.60 0.08 3.30
N LEU A 97 10.04 -0.98 2.72
CA LEU A 97 9.87 -1.08 1.27
C LEU A 97 8.99 0.04 0.71
N GLU A 98 7.95 0.43 1.46
CA GLU A 98 7.08 1.54 1.09
C GLU A 98 7.79 2.89 1.04
N ASP A 99 8.81 3.13 1.87
CA ASP A 99 9.62 4.34 1.81
C ASP A 99 10.43 4.39 0.50
N VAL A 100 11.03 3.24 0.13
CA VAL A 100 11.75 3.12 -1.15
C VAL A 100 10.83 3.37 -2.33
N ILE A 101 9.58 2.84 -2.29
CA ILE A 101 8.60 3.06 -3.36
C ILE A 101 8.15 4.53 -3.39
N SER A 102 7.82 5.11 -2.24
CA SER A 102 7.37 6.50 -2.11
C SER A 102 8.35 7.50 -2.71
N GLU A 103 9.64 7.33 -2.45
CA GLU A 103 10.69 8.20 -3.01
C GLU A 103 10.75 8.16 -4.54
N HIS A 104 10.34 7.03 -5.14
CA HIS A 104 10.46 6.83 -6.57
C HIS A 104 9.12 6.91 -7.33
N LEU A 105 8.04 7.38 -6.68
CA LEU A 105 6.70 7.47 -7.27
C LEU A 105 6.65 8.27 -8.57
N ARG A 106 7.48 9.30 -8.73
CA ARG A 106 7.57 10.09 -9.97
C ARG A 106 7.84 9.24 -11.22
N ARG A 107 8.47 8.07 -11.06
CA ARG A 107 8.70 7.13 -12.17
C ARG A 107 7.45 6.36 -12.56
N LEU A 108 6.52 6.18 -11.62
CA LEU A 108 5.24 5.49 -11.86
C LEU A 108 4.21 6.41 -12.52
N PHE A 109 4.37 7.72 -12.38
CA PHE A 109 3.43 8.72 -12.90
C PHE A 109 4.14 9.70 -13.84
N PRO A 110 4.58 9.24 -15.04
CA PRO A 110 5.30 10.09 -15.99
C PRO A 110 4.40 11.26 -16.46
N GLY A 111 4.96 12.47 -16.43
CA GLY A 111 4.23 13.68 -16.82
C GLY A 111 3.27 14.23 -15.75
N MET A 112 3.14 13.56 -14.60
CA MET A 112 2.34 14.04 -13.47
C MET A 112 3.24 14.53 -12.33
N GLU A 113 2.74 15.48 -11.57
CA GLU A 113 3.34 15.92 -10.32
C GLU A 113 2.78 15.10 -9.17
N VAL A 114 3.65 14.40 -8.40
CA VAL A 114 3.25 13.72 -7.17
C VAL A 114 3.16 14.74 -6.05
N LEU A 115 1.95 14.99 -5.55
CA LEU A 115 1.68 15.98 -4.51
C LEU A 115 1.85 15.40 -3.11
N GLN A 116 1.29 14.20 -2.89
CA GLN A 116 1.26 13.53 -1.59
C GLN A 116 1.31 12.02 -1.79
N SER A 117 1.86 11.34 -0.80
CA SER A 117 1.88 9.88 -0.73
C SER A 117 1.73 9.47 0.73
N HIS A 118 0.77 8.58 1.02
CA HIS A 118 0.49 8.10 2.37
C HIS A 118 0.28 6.61 2.38
N THR A 119 0.83 5.92 3.38
CA THR A 119 0.60 4.50 3.57
C THR A 119 -0.76 4.23 4.20
N PHE A 120 -1.43 3.19 3.72
CA PHE A 120 -2.67 2.72 4.32
C PHE A 120 -2.84 1.21 4.18
N ARG A 121 -3.67 0.66 5.06
CA ARG A 121 -4.06 -0.75 5.07
C ARG A 121 -5.53 -0.88 5.46
N VAL A 122 -6.24 -1.80 4.83
CA VAL A 122 -7.62 -2.12 5.13
C VAL A 122 -7.70 -3.53 5.72
N THR A 123 -8.40 -3.68 6.83
CA THR A 123 -8.83 -4.99 7.33
C THR A 123 -10.26 -5.22 6.88
N ARG A 124 -10.55 -6.42 6.36
CA ARG A 124 -11.89 -6.82 5.93
C ARG A 124 -12.43 -7.90 6.85
N ASN A 125 -13.74 -7.94 7.00
CA ASN A 125 -14.39 -9.04 7.68
C ASN A 125 -14.27 -10.31 6.82
N GLU A 126 -13.75 -11.37 7.43
CA GLU A 126 -13.61 -12.69 6.81
C GLU A 126 -14.47 -13.74 7.52
N ASP A 127 -15.39 -13.32 8.41
CA ASP A 127 -16.29 -14.24 9.09
C ASP A 127 -17.25 -14.91 8.09
N LEU A 128 -17.39 -16.21 8.24
CA LEU A 128 -18.32 -17.04 7.49
C LEU A 128 -19.64 -17.12 8.27
N GLU A 129 -20.68 -16.43 7.79
CA GLU A 129 -22.04 -16.66 8.21
C GLU A 129 -22.69 -17.68 7.25
N VAL A 130 -22.68 -18.96 7.63
CA VAL A 130 -23.40 -20.00 6.90
C VAL A 130 -24.84 -20.00 7.43
N GLU A 131 -25.79 -19.48 6.65
CA GLU A 131 -27.20 -19.64 6.94
C GLU A 131 -27.57 -21.13 6.76
N GLU A 132 -28.13 -21.75 7.81
CA GLU A 132 -28.47 -23.17 7.85
C GLU A 132 -29.54 -23.58 6.81
N ASP A 133 -30.27 -22.63 6.24
CA ASP A 133 -31.34 -22.86 5.25
C ASP A 133 -30.81 -23.24 3.84
N ASP A 134 -29.50 -23.11 3.57
CA ASP A 134 -28.90 -23.44 2.28
C ASP A 134 -28.36 -24.90 2.21
N ALA A 135 -28.77 -25.78 3.13
CA ALA A 135 -28.26 -27.16 3.23
C ALA A 135 -28.44 -28.04 1.98
N GLU A 136 -29.41 -27.73 1.10
CA GLU A 136 -29.63 -28.48 -0.15
C GLU A 136 -28.55 -28.28 -1.21
N ASN A 137 -27.65 -27.29 -1.08
CA ASN A 137 -26.60 -27.02 -2.05
C ASN A 137 -25.30 -26.51 -1.38
N LEU A 138 -24.79 -27.30 -0.44
CA LEU A 138 -23.60 -26.99 0.36
C LEU A 138 -22.40 -26.49 -0.48
N LEU A 139 -22.19 -27.06 -1.69
CA LEU A 139 -21.10 -26.62 -2.57
C LEU A 139 -21.32 -25.19 -3.08
N LYS A 140 -22.54 -24.84 -3.48
CA LYS A 140 -22.85 -23.48 -3.93
C LYS A 140 -22.83 -22.48 -2.79
N ALA A 141 -23.28 -22.88 -1.60
CA ALA A 141 -23.18 -22.05 -0.40
C ALA A 141 -21.72 -21.80 -0.04
N LEU A 142 -20.86 -22.83 -0.06
CA LEU A 142 -19.43 -22.69 0.16
C LEU A 142 -18.73 -21.82 -0.90
N GLU A 143 -19.07 -21.97 -2.19
CA GLU A 143 -18.52 -21.11 -3.26
C GLU A 143 -18.92 -19.66 -3.04
N LYS A 144 -20.18 -19.40 -2.71
CA LYS A 144 -20.70 -18.04 -2.42
C LYS A 144 -20.00 -17.43 -1.21
N GLU A 145 -19.82 -18.22 -0.14
CA GLU A 145 -19.13 -17.79 1.07
C GLU A 145 -17.61 -17.58 0.86
N LEU A 146 -16.95 -18.40 0.06
CA LEU A 146 -15.55 -18.19 -0.32
C LEU A 146 -15.39 -16.90 -1.14
N LEU A 147 -16.34 -16.56 -2.01
CA LEU A 147 -16.38 -15.30 -2.72
C LEU A 147 -16.64 -14.12 -1.76
N ARG A 148 -17.59 -14.25 -0.83
CA ARG A 148 -17.87 -13.25 0.21
C ARG A 148 -16.64 -13.00 1.10
N ARG A 149 -15.96 -14.05 1.52
CA ARG A 149 -14.71 -13.95 2.30
C ARG A 149 -13.65 -13.13 1.58
N ARG A 150 -13.51 -13.35 0.27
CA ARG A 150 -12.56 -12.61 -0.56
C ARG A 150 -12.90 -11.12 -0.69
N PHE A 151 -14.19 -10.77 -0.63
CA PHE A 151 -14.74 -9.43 -0.85
C PHE A 151 -15.49 -8.88 0.38
N GLY A 152 -15.22 -9.39 1.56
CA GLY A 152 -15.88 -8.94 2.80
C GLY A 152 -15.80 -7.42 3.01
N PRO A 153 -16.77 -6.85 3.75
CA PRO A 153 -16.80 -5.42 3.99
C PRO A 153 -15.56 -4.94 4.76
N PRO A 154 -15.07 -3.72 4.51
CA PRO A 154 -14.00 -3.15 5.29
C PRO A 154 -14.48 -2.87 6.72
N VAL A 155 -13.70 -3.29 7.71
CA VAL A 155 -14.00 -3.09 9.14
C VAL A 155 -12.98 -2.20 9.84
N ARG A 156 -11.82 -1.99 9.25
CA ARG A 156 -10.77 -1.14 9.80
C ARG A 156 -9.91 -0.54 8.69
N LEU A 157 -9.69 0.76 8.79
CA LEU A 157 -8.71 1.50 7.98
C LEU A 157 -7.55 1.94 8.88
N GLU A 158 -6.35 1.53 8.55
CA GLU A 158 -5.10 1.96 9.19
C GLU A 158 -4.38 2.92 8.26
N VAL A 159 -3.98 4.06 8.78
CA VAL A 159 -3.29 5.13 8.03
C VAL A 159 -2.13 5.67 8.85
N GLU A 160 -1.17 6.30 8.19
CA GLU A 160 -0.10 7.02 8.90
C GLU A 160 -0.65 8.32 9.55
N ASN A 161 -0.01 8.76 10.63
CA ASN A 161 -0.46 9.93 11.39
C ASN A 161 -0.40 11.24 10.58
N SER A 162 0.43 11.30 9.56
CA SER A 162 0.64 12.46 8.68
C SER A 162 -0.36 12.54 7.52
N ILE A 163 -1.31 11.60 7.43
CA ILE A 163 -2.27 11.59 6.31
C ILE A 163 -3.07 12.89 6.24
N SER A 164 -3.18 13.44 5.03
CA SER A 164 -3.96 14.66 4.83
C SER A 164 -5.47 14.38 4.94
N PRO A 165 -6.28 15.33 5.46
CA PRO A 165 -7.73 15.18 5.54
C PRO A 165 -8.38 14.85 4.20
N LYS A 166 -7.84 15.41 3.11
CA LYS A 166 -8.32 15.16 1.75
C LYS A 166 -8.18 13.69 1.36
N VAL A 167 -6.99 13.11 1.56
CA VAL A 167 -6.73 11.71 1.22
C VAL A 167 -7.51 10.79 2.17
N LEU A 168 -7.59 11.11 3.44
CA LEU A 168 -8.37 10.33 4.41
C LEU A 168 -9.86 10.29 4.02
N THR A 169 -10.45 11.42 3.65
CA THR A 169 -11.85 11.48 3.20
C THR A 169 -12.08 10.61 1.97
N LEU A 170 -11.17 10.64 0.99
CA LEU A 170 -11.24 9.78 -0.19
C LEU A 170 -11.22 8.29 0.17
N LEU A 171 -10.35 7.89 1.11
CA LEU A 171 -10.27 6.49 1.55
C LEU A 171 -11.48 6.01 2.34
N ILE A 172 -12.17 6.92 3.05
CA ILE A 172 -13.36 6.58 3.86
C ILE A 172 -14.63 6.52 2.99
N SER A 173 -14.67 7.28 1.88
CA SER A 173 -15.84 7.35 1.00
C SER A 173 -15.99 6.12 0.11
N GLU A 174 -15.01 5.23 0.07
CA GLU A 174 -14.93 4.04 -0.77
C GLU A 174 -15.02 2.73 0.04
#